data_d57860036fcafb93ec4de4368554c0df
#
_entry.id   d57860036fcafb93ec4de4368554c0df
#
_cell.length_a   1.000
_cell.length_b   1.000
_cell.length_c   1.000
_cell.angle_alpha   90.00
_cell.angle_beta   90.00
_cell.angle_gamma   90.00
#
_symmetry.space_group_name_H-M   'P 1'
#
loop_
_entity.id
_entity.type
_entity.pdbx_description
1 polymer ?
#
loop_
_entity_poly.entity_id
_entity_poly.type
_entity_poly.pdbx_seq_one_letter_code
_entity_poly.pdbx_strand_id
1 'polypeptide(L)'
;MTTDSAATESSAPTVRHEPALARYTLRIDGETAGFADYEVDGTEVLFTHVEVDPARRGQRLASILVEQALDDVRVRTDLTVVPVCPYVVSWIELHAEYQDLLTRGR
;
A
#
# COMPACT_ATOMS: atom_id res chain seq x y z
N MET A 1 29.92 -2.07 -13.32
CA MET A 1 30.00 -2.03 -12.32
C MET A 1 28.69 -1.84 -11.73
N THR A 2 28.32 -0.96 -11.51
CA THR A 2 27.06 -0.67 -10.94
C THR A 2 25.90 -1.25 -11.70
N THR A 3 26.11 -1.66 -12.92
CA THR A 3 25.04 -2.21 -13.72
C THR A 3 24.38 -3.40 -13.05
N ASP A 4 25.17 -4.26 -12.46
CA ASP A 4 24.60 -5.43 -11.84
C ASP A 4 23.75 -5.07 -10.65
N SER A 5 24.21 -4.13 -9.86
CA SER A 5 23.43 -3.68 -8.72
C SER A 5 22.11 -3.09 -9.16
N ALA A 6 22.15 -2.27 -10.21
CA ALA A 6 20.93 -1.66 -10.69
C ALA A 6 19.94 -2.71 -11.19
N ALA A 7 20.43 -3.72 -11.89
CA ALA A 7 19.55 -4.77 -12.38
C ALA A 7 18.93 -5.56 -11.22
N THR A 8 19.71 -5.82 -10.19
CA THR A 8 19.22 -6.53 -9.03
C THR A 8 18.17 -5.70 -8.31
N GLU A 9 18.44 -4.42 -8.17
CA GLU A 9 17.52 -3.54 -7.46
C GLU A 9 16.21 -3.34 -8.20
N SER A 10 16.27 -3.35 -9.54
CA SER A 10 15.07 -3.10 -10.32
C SER A 10 14.03 -4.19 -10.14
N SER A 11 14.42 -5.37 -9.67
CA SER A 11 13.46 -6.43 -9.42
C SER A 11 12.76 -6.30 -8.07
N ALA A 12 13.21 -5.37 -7.23
CA ALA A 12 12.58 -5.16 -5.93
C ALA A 12 11.28 -4.38 -6.12
N PRO A 13 10.21 -4.77 -5.41
CA PRO A 13 8.96 -4.02 -5.51
C PRO A 13 9.09 -2.64 -4.90
N THR A 14 8.48 -1.66 -5.56
CA THR A 14 8.40 -0.30 -5.04
C THR A 14 6.96 0.13 -5.04
N VAL A 15 6.59 1.00 -4.10
CA VAL A 15 5.23 1.51 -4.01
C VAL A 15 5.28 3.01 -4.24
N ARG A 16 4.44 3.48 -5.15
CA ARG A 16 4.35 4.89 -5.49
C ARG A 16 2.99 5.43 -5.11
N HIS A 17 2.97 6.56 -4.42
CA HIS A 17 1.71 7.25 -4.15
C HIS A 17 1.34 8.10 -5.36
N GLU A 18 0.12 7.92 -5.85
CA GLU A 18 -0.40 8.67 -6.98
C GLU A 18 -1.68 9.39 -6.57
N PRO A 19 -1.55 10.54 -5.92
CA PRO A 19 -2.71 11.21 -5.34
C PRO A 19 -3.74 11.65 -6.38
N ALA A 20 -3.29 11.95 -7.60
CA ALA A 20 -4.23 12.35 -8.65
C ALA A 20 -5.19 11.22 -9.00
N LEU A 21 -4.78 9.97 -8.74
CA LEU A 21 -5.61 8.80 -9.01
C LEU A 21 -6.24 8.24 -7.73
N ALA A 22 -5.93 8.83 -6.57
CA ALA A 22 -6.32 8.32 -5.26
C ALA A 22 -5.91 6.86 -5.12
N ARG A 23 -4.62 6.60 -5.29
CA ARG A 23 -4.13 5.23 -5.44
C ARG A 23 -2.67 5.13 -5.02
N TYR A 24 -2.30 3.95 -4.50
CA TYR A 24 -0.91 3.53 -4.36
C TYR A 24 -0.66 2.43 -5.37
N THR A 25 0.43 2.55 -6.13
CA THR A 25 0.75 1.61 -7.20
C THR A 25 2.00 0.83 -6.84
N LEU A 26 1.91 -0.49 -6.96
CA LEU A 26 3.06 -1.38 -6.75
C LEU A 26 3.70 -1.64 -8.11
N ARG A 27 5.01 -1.42 -8.18
CA ARG A 27 5.74 -1.58 -9.43
C ARG A 27 6.91 -2.52 -9.24
N ILE A 28 7.15 -3.33 -10.26
CA ILE A 28 8.28 -4.25 -10.31
C ILE A 28 8.87 -4.13 -11.71
N ASP A 29 10.18 -3.83 -11.80
CA ASP A 29 10.87 -3.69 -13.08
C ASP A 29 10.18 -2.69 -14.01
N GLY A 30 9.63 -1.62 -13.42
CA GLY A 30 8.98 -0.59 -14.21
C GLY A 30 7.55 -0.93 -14.62
N GLU A 31 7.04 -2.08 -14.24
CA GLU A 31 5.69 -2.50 -14.59
C GLU A 31 4.78 -2.45 -13.37
N THR A 32 3.52 -2.10 -13.60
CA THR A 32 2.54 -2.10 -12.52
C THR A 32 2.16 -3.53 -12.19
N ALA A 33 2.38 -3.91 -10.94
CA ALA A 33 2.07 -5.25 -10.47
C ALA A 33 0.85 -5.27 -9.56
N GLY A 34 0.39 -4.12 -9.11
CA GLY A 34 -0.79 -4.05 -8.26
C GLY A 34 -1.09 -2.64 -7.85
N PHE A 35 -2.20 -2.46 -7.14
CA PHE A 35 -2.58 -1.13 -6.67
C PHE A 35 -3.51 -1.23 -5.47
N ALA A 36 -3.55 -0.14 -4.70
CA ALA A 36 -4.47 0.02 -3.59
C ALA A 36 -5.19 1.35 -3.79
N ASP A 37 -6.50 1.28 -3.99
CA ASP A 37 -7.33 2.47 -4.18
C ASP A 37 -7.83 2.97 -2.84
N TYR A 38 -7.97 4.28 -2.72
CA TYR A 38 -8.51 4.88 -1.51
C TYR A 38 -9.37 6.08 -1.85
N GLU A 39 -10.12 6.53 -0.87
CA GLU A 39 -10.88 7.78 -0.94
C GLU A 39 -10.60 8.55 0.33
N VAL A 40 -10.55 9.87 0.23
CA VAL A 40 -10.40 10.72 1.41
C VAL A 40 -11.76 11.39 1.66
N ASP A 41 -12.25 11.25 2.88
CA ASP A 41 -13.52 11.84 3.28
C ASP A 41 -13.30 12.55 4.62
N GLY A 42 -13.17 13.89 4.56
CA GLY A 42 -12.92 14.66 5.77
C GLY A 42 -11.60 14.28 6.40
N THR A 43 -11.66 13.70 7.58
CA THR A 43 -10.47 13.31 8.33
C THR A 43 -10.15 11.82 8.18
N GLU A 44 -10.80 11.15 7.24
CA GLU A 44 -10.63 9.71 7.07
C GLU A 44 -10.10 9.37 5.69
N VAL A 45 -9.28 8.31 5.62
CA VAL A 45 -8.89 7.73 4.35
C VAL A 45 -9.44 6.30 4.31
N LEU A 46 -10.25 6.02 3.29
CA LEU A 46 -10.91 4.74 3.15
C LEU A 46 -10.16 3.92 2.10
N PHE A 47 -9.59 2.79 2.50
CA PHE A 47 -8.95 1.89 1.55
C PHE A 47 -10.01 0.94 1.00
N THR A 48 -10.38 1.16 -0.26
CA THR A 48 -11.57 0.54 -0.84
C THR A 48 -11.26 -0.71 -1.64
N HIS A 49 -10.06 -0.82 -2.20
CA HIS A 49 -9.76 -1.94 -3.08
C HIS A 49 -8.25 -2.16 -3.18
N VAL A 50 -7.83 -3.42 -3.11
CA VAL A 50 -6.44 -3.82 -3.31
C VAL A 50 -6.43 -4.95 -4.33
N GLU A 51 -5.56 -4.81 -5.32
CA GLU A 51 -5.45 -5.83 -6.35
C GLU A 51 -3.99 -6.04 -6.72
N VAL A 52 -3.58 -7.28 -6.93
CA VAL A 52 -2.23 -7.63 -7.36
C VAL A 52 -2.36 -8.57 -8.55
N ASP A 53 -1.45 -8.40 -9.51
CA ASP A 53 -1.39 -9.23 -10.70
C ASP A 53 -1.41 -10.71 -10.32
N PRO A 54 -2.40 -11.48 -10.78
CA PRO A 54 -2.49 -12.91 -10.43
C PRO A 54 -1.24 -13.69 -10.81
N ALA A 55 -0.54 -13.27 -11.85
CA ALA A 55 0.67 -13.97 -12.29
C ALA A 55 1.81 -13.82 -11.29
N ARG A 56 1.69 -12.89 -10.33
CA ARG A 56 2.74 -12.61 -9.36
C ARG A 56 2.33 -12.99 -7.94
N ARG A 57 1.31 -13.81 -7.80
CA ARG A 57 0.87 -14.23 -6.48
C ARG A 57 1.94 -15.07 -5.79
N GLY A 58 1.90 -15.09 -4.48
CA GLY A 58 2.83 -15.87 -3.70
C GLY A 58 4.11 -15.14 -3.35
N GLN A 59 4.25 -13.88 -3.78
CA GLN A 59 5.42 -13.09 -3.49
C GLN A 59 5.16 -12.05 -2.39
N ARG A 60 4.04 -12.17 -1.70
CA ARG A 60 3.65 -11.28 -0.61
C ARG A 60 3.52 -9.83 -1.06
N LEU A 61 3.20 -9.63 -2.33
CA LEU A 61 3.17 -8.29 -2.89
C LEU A 61 2.04 -7.46 -2.33
N ALA A 62 0.89 -8.06 -2.08
CA ALA A 62 -0.23 -7.33 -1.50
C ALA A 62 0.11 -6.82 -0.10
N SER A 63 0.84 -7.63 0.68
CA SER A 63 1.26 -7.23 2.00
C SER A 63 2.23 -6.05 1.94
N ILE A 64 3.20 -6.10 1.03
CA ILE A 64 4.14 -5.00 0.84
C ILE A 64 3.40 -3.73 0.47
N LEU A 65 2.44 -3.85 -0.44
CA LEU A 65 1.67 -2.71 -0.92
C LEU A 65 0.89 -2.06 0.23
N VAL A 66 0.16 -2.86 1.01
CA VAL A 66 -0.62 -2.34 2.12
C VAL A 66 0.29 -1.73 3.18
N GLU A 67 1.38 -2.41 3.51
CA GLU A 67 2.29 -1.91 4.53
C GLU A 67 2.83 -0.54 4.14
N GLN A 68 3.30 -0.40 2.92
CA GLN A 68 3.90 0.86 2.50
C GLN A 68 2.85 1.96 2.33
N ALA A 69 1.66 1.60 1.89
CA ALA A 69 0.58 2.58 1.80
C ALA A 69 0.22 3.12 3.19
N LEU A 70 0.10 2.23 4.17
CA LEU A 70 -0.24 2.65 5.53
C LEU A 70 0.92 3.43 6.18
N ASP A 71 2.16 3.06 5.90
CA ASP A 71 3.30 3.82 6.38
C ASP A 71 3.28 5.25 5.84
N ASP A 72 2.94 5.40 4.56
CA ASP A 72 2.86 6.72 3.96
C ASP A 72 1.76 7.55 4.61
N VAL A 73 0.59 6.94 4.84
CA VAL A 73 -0.51 7.63 5.52
C VAL A 73 -0.08 8.08 6.91
N ARG A 74 0.64 7.21 7.63
CA ARG A 74 1.08 7.52 8.99
C ARG A 74 2.02 8.73 9.02
N VAL A 75 2.95 8.77 8.08
CA VAL A 75 4.00 9.77 8.08
C VAL A 75 3.54 11.09 7.49
N ARG A 76 2.73 11.03 6.43
CA ARG A 76 2.41 12.21 5.65
C ARG A 76 1.05 12.81 5.96
N THR A 77 0.24 12.15 6.75
CA THR A 77 -1.11 12.63 7.07
C THR A 77 -1.45 12.38 8.52
N ASP A 78 -2.54 13.01 8.96
CA ASP A 78 -3.14 12.72 10.25
C ASP A 78 -4.47 11.98 10.08
N LEU A 79 -4.72 11.47 8.88
CA LEU A 79 -6.00 10.84 8.58
C LEU A 79 -6.18 9.54 9.35
N THR A 80 -7.43 9.27 9.72
CA THR A 80 -7.80 7.99 10.33
C THR A 80 -8.06 7.00 9.20
N VAL A 81 -7.48 5.80 9.32
CA VAL A 81 -7.67 4.77 8.31
C VAL A 81 -8.98 4.04 8.54
N VAL A 82 -9.77 3.92 7.47
CA VAL A 82 -10.99 3.12 7.47
C VAL A 82 -10.80 2.01 6.44
N PRO A 83 -10.54 0.77 6.87
CA PRO A 83 -10.35 -0.33 5.93
C PRO A 83 -11.71 -0.83 5.45
N VAL A 84 -11.98 -0.64 4.17
CA VAL A 84 -13.21 -1.13 3.54
C VAL A 84 -12.92 -2.45 2.82
N CYS A 85 -11.78 -2.53 2.16
CA CYS A 85 -11.37 -3.75 1.46
C CYS A 85 -11.12 -4.86 2.48
N PRO A 86 -11.71 -6.05 2.29
CA PRO A 86 -11.51 -7.15 3.25
C PRO A 86 -10.06 -7.54 3.46
N TYR A 87 -9.24 -7.44 2.43
CA TYR A 87 -7.82 -7.74 2.59
C TYR A 87 -7.15 -6.79 3.57
N VAL A 88 -7.46 -5.50 3.47
CA VAL A 88 -6.87 -4.50 4.37
C VAL A 88 -7.36 -4.72 5.79
N VAL A 89 -8.64 -5.05 5.96
CA VAL A 89 -9.18 -5.38 7.27
C VAL A 89 -8.37 -6.51 7.92
N SER A 90 -8.20 -7.61 7.20
CA SER A 90 -7.47 -8.76 7.71
C SER A 90 -6.02 -8.43 7.97
N TRP A 91 -5.41 -7.66 7.07
CA TRP A 91 -4.00 -7.30 7.21
C TRP A 91 -3.76 -6.53 8.50
N ILE A 92 -4.61 -5.53 8.79
CA ILE A 92 -4.44 -4.73 9.99
C ILE A 92 -4.70 -5.56 11.25
N GLU A 93 -5.64 -6.50 11.19
CA GLU A 93 -5.87 -7.38 12.33
C GLU A 93 -4.65 -8.22 12.69
N LEU A 94 -3.84 -8.54 11.70
CA LEU A 94 -2.63 -9.34 11.91
C LEU A 94 -1.40 -8.49 12.22
N HIS A 95 -1.52 -7.17 12.16
CA HIS A 95 -0.37 -6.28 12.35
C HIS A 95 -0.72 -5.24 13.40
N ALA A 96 -0.52 -5.60 14.66
CA ALA A 96 -0.93 -4.77 15.79
C ALA A 96 -0.33 -3.37 15.76
N GLU A 97 0.86 -3.23 15.18
CA GLU A 97 1.53 -1.94 15.14
C GLU A 97 0.84 -0.93 14.22
N TYR A 98 -0.15 -1.37 13.46
CA TYR A 98 -0.91 -0.47 12.58
C TYR A 98 -2.32 -0.18 13.08
N GLN A 99 -2.71 -0.77 14.20
CA GLN A 99 -4.09 -0.62 14.67
C GLN A 99 -4.38 0.77 15.23
N ASP A 100 -3.35 1.49 15.64
CA ASP A 100 -3.54 2.87 16.09
C ASP A 100 -4.05 3.78 14.96
N LEU A 101 -3.79 3.42 13.70
CA LEU A 101 -4.28 4.20 12.57
C LEU A 101 -5.79 4.19 12.48
N LEU A 102 -6.44 3.18 13.04
CA LEU A 102 -7.89 3.05 12.99
C LEU A 102 -8.59 3.99 13.95
N THR A 103 -7.88 4.49 14.95
CA THR A 103 -8.49 5.29 16.00
C THR A 103 -7.88 6.67 16.19
N ARG A 104 -6.74 6.94 15.57
CA ARG A 104 -6.10 8.22 15.77
C ARG A 104 -6.99 9.34 15.24
N GLY A 105 -7.03 10.45 15.95
CA GLY A 105 -7.87 11.56 15.56
C GLY A 105 -9.33 11.43 15.98
N ARG A 106 -9.66 10.37 16.69
CA ARG A 106 -11.04 10.16 17.14
C ARG A 106 -11.21 10.42 18.61
#